data_1cf2e3cd2bfbc364cdfaecbe001824e8
#
_entry.id   1cf2e3cd2bfbc364cdfaecbe001824e8
#
_cell.length_a   1.000
_cell.length_b   1.000
_cell.length_c   1.000
_cell.angle_alpha   90.00
_cell.angle_beta   90.00
_cell.angle_gamma   90.00
#
_symmetry.space_group_name_H-M   'P 1'
#
loop_
_entity.id
_entity.type
_entity.pdbx_description
1 polymer ?
#
loop_
_entity_poly.entity_id
_entity_poly.type
_entity_poly.pdbx_seq_one_letter_code
_entity_poly.pdbx_strand_id
1 'polypeptide(L)'
;MKSPLWIQPLSLLAVFAACPLLAEESAPATRKAPLTEETIRAAAKRIDELVAQSCKEHKVPLNAAISDEVFVRRIYLDLAGRVPTVEETRAFLGNTYAAKRDRLIEELLGSEGYVSHTYNYWADVLRVNDSLGNNGKSNEAAYRLWIKDALRQNKTYDQMVFELVSARGHIWENGAIGYYQRDRGMPLDNMANTVRVFLGTRLECAQCHNHPFDKWKQMDFFEMAAFSNGMDGNRYDSPNRQALSEMGKKEHGKARDEKVTEVRKQLEEKYGNDKPALKAAMKTELAKLRESGEVEEKKKKGGDPLKLVLGELYKPLRYTTVAETEKVLKLPHDYQYPDAKPEEVVTPGTMFGAPAVIAEGQPKIEAYAKWMTSPENPTFTKVIVNRLWKRLFGLALIEPFDDLTEQSVSTNP
;
A
#
# COMPACT_ATOMS: atom_id res chain seq x y z
N MET A 1 33.27 -52.19 46.43
CA MET A 1 34.25 -51.58 45.54
C MET A 1 33.67 -51.72 44.14
N LYS A 2 32.94 -50.73 43.67
CA LYS A 2 32.39 -50.68 42.30
C LYS A 2 32.56 -49.22 41.82
N SER A 3 33.38 -49.04 40.76
CA SER A 3 33.69 -47.78 40.10
C SER A 3 32.50 -47.28 39.27
N PRO A 4 32.25 -45.97 39.16
CA PRO A 4 31.21 -45.43 38.35
C PRO A 4 31.61 -45.27 36.89
N LEU A 5 30.68 -45.60 35.98
CA LEU A 5 30.76 -45.37 34.54
C LEU A 5 30.72 -43.84 34.22
N TRP A 6 31.68 -43.40 33.44
CA TRP A 6 31.68 -42.10 32.83
C TRP A 6 30.83 -42.11 31.53
N ILE A 7 29.75 -41.33 31.49
CA ILE A 7 28.97 -41.07 30.28
C ILE A 7 29.63 -39.87 29.60
N GLN A 8 30.19 -40.08 28.43
CA GLN A 8 30.61 -38.99 27.55
C GLN A 8 29.44 -38.40 26.80
N PRO A 9 29.30 -37.07 26.63
CA PRO A 9 28.29 -36.48 25.77
C PRO A 9 28.70 -36.60 24.30
N LEU A 10 27.85 -37.23 23.50
CA LEU A 10 27.89 -37.17 22.04
C LEU A 10 27.67 -35.74 21.56
N SER A 11 28.70 -35.15 21.02
CA SER A 11 28.63 -33.87 20.30
C SER A 11 27.92 -34.09 18.94
N LEU A 12 26.64 -33.76 18.83
CA LEU A 12 25.97 -33.63 17.55
C LEU A 12 26.47 -32.34 16.88
N LEU A 13 27.42 -32.47 15.98
CA LEU A 13 27.74 -31.41 15.01
C LEU A 13 26.63 -31.34 13.99
N ALA A 14 25.68 -30.41 14.18
CA ALA A 14 24.74 -30.01 13.15
C ALA A 14 25.49 -29.17 12.10
N VAL A 15 25.78 -29.77 10.96
CA VAL A 15 26.24 -29.06 9.77
C VAL A 15 25.07 -28.30 9.20
N PHE A 16 24.97 -27.02 9.54
CA PHE A 16 24.12 -26.09 8.80
C PHE A 16 24.76 -25.83 7.44
N ALA A 17 24.31 -26.53 6.41
CA ALA A 17 24.53 -26.13 5.04
C ALA A 17 23.80 -24.82 4.82
N ALA A 18 24.51 -23.70 4.93
CA ALA A 18 24.03 -22.40 4.49
C ALA A 18 23.89 -22.44 2.97
N CYS A 19 22.68 -22.62 2.50
CA CYS A 19 22.31 -22.34 1.11
C CYS A 19 22.30 -20.81 0.97
N PRO A 20 23.18 -20.18 0.18
CA PRO A 20 23.04 -18.78 -0.12
C PRO A 20 21.84 -18.63 -1.05
N LEU A 21 20.69 -18.20 -0.52
CA LEU A 21 19.67 -17.55 -1.32
C LEU A 21 20.33 -16.26 -1.85
N LEU A 22 20.80 -16.34 -3.08
CA LEU A 22 21.10 -15.18 -3.89
C LEU A 22 19.76 -14.45 -4.13
N ALA A 23 19.39 -13.58 -3.22
CA ALA A 23 18.50 -12.48 -3.56
C ALA A 23 19.29 -11.64 -4.57
N GLU A 24 18.94 -11.75 -5.84
CA GLU A 24 19.35 -10.79 -6.85
C GLU A 24 18.82 -9.44 -6.43
N GLU A 25 19.68 -8.69 -5.77
CA GLU A 25 19.49 -7.27 -5.49
C GLU A 25 19.40 -6.58 -6.85
N SER A 26 18.18 -6.28 -7.30
CA SER A 26 17.98 -5.46 -8.49
C SER A 26 18.72 -4.15 -8.25
N ALA A 27 19.77 -3.92 -9.05
CA ALA A 27 20.59 -2.74 -8.95
C ALA A 27 19.73 -1.49 -8.92
N PRO A 28 19.82 -0.64 -7.89
CA PRO A 28 19.05 0.60 -7.84
C PRO A 28 19.44 1.44 -9.04
N ALA A 29 18.44 1.98 -9.73
CA ALA A 29 18.64 3.01 -10.74
C ALA A 29 19.64 4.04 -10.18
N THR A 30 20.62 4.43 -10.99
CA THR A 30 21.76 5.28 -10.64
C THR A 30 21.34 6.41 -9.69
N ARG A 31 21.62 6.22 -8.42
CA ARG A 31 21.31 7.18 -7.37
C ARG A 31 22.07 8.46 -7.70
N LYS A 32 21.39 9.53 -8.06
CA LYS A 32 22.02 10.85 -8.09
C LYS A 32 22.63 11.08 -6.71
N ALA A 33 23.84 11.62 -6.67
CA ALA A 33 24.50 11.93 -5.41
C ALA A 33 23.56 12.73 -4.50
N PRO A 34 23.55 12.48 -3.18
CA PRO A 34 22.70 13.23 -2.27
C PRO A 34 22.96 14.73 -2.45
N LEU A 35 21.90 15.53 -2.41
CA LEU A 35 22.03 16.98 -2.54
C LEU A 35 22.98 17.50 -1.46
N THR A 36 23.99 18.28 -1.88
CA THR A 36 24.90 18.92 -0.93
C THR A 36 24.17 20.08 -0.24
N GLU A 37 24.61 20.43 0.98
CA GLU A 37 24.10 21.59 1.71
C GLU A 37 24.18 22.87 0.85
N GLU A 38 25.27 23.04 0.09
CA GLU A 38 25.43 24.14 -0.85
C GLU A 38 24.33 24.20 -1.92
N THR A 39 23.98 23.04 -2.50
CA THR A 39 22.89 22.94 -3.50
C THR A 39 21.54 23.29 -2.88
N ILE A 40 21.28 22.85 -1.65
CA ILE A 40 20.04 23.16 -0.92
C ILE A 40 19.95 24.67 -0.63
N ARG A 41 21.05 25.28 -0.16
CA ARG A 41 21.10 26.73 0.11
C ARG A 41 20.96 27.56 -1.18
N ALA A 42 21.58 27.13 -2.27
CA ALA A 42 21.41 27.79 -3.57
C ALA A 42 19.96 27.74 -4.07
N ALA A 43 19.28 26.58 -3.93
CA ALA A 43 17.87 26.45 -4.27
C ALA A 43 16.97 27.32 -3.39
N ALA A 44 17.19 27.36 -2.09
CA ALA A 44 16.46 28.23 -1.16
C ALA A 44 16.62 29.72 -1.52
N LYS A 45 17.86 30.15 -1.79
CA LYS A 45 18.15 31.52 -2.23
C LYS A 45 17.42 31.85 -3.54
N ARG A 46 17.35 30.90 -4.47
CA ARG A 46 16.63 31.12 -5.74
C ARG A 46 15.13 31.28 -5.50
N ILE A 47 14.54 30.53 -4.59
CA ILE A 47 13.14 30.69 -4.17
C ILE A 47 12.92 32.09 -3.59
N ASP A 48 13.79 32.56 -2.67
CA ASP A 48 13.69 33.87 -2.06
C ASP A 48 13.75 34.99 -3.12
N GLU A 49 14.67 34.88 -4.11
CA GLU A 49 14.78 35.81 -5.22
C GLU A 49 13.50 35.88 -6.05
N LEU A 50 12.90 34.74 -6.39
CA LEU A 50 11.64 34.66 -7.16
C LEU A 50 10.48 35.29 -6.38
N VAL A 51 10.35 34.99 -5.09
CA VAL A 51 9.32 35.59 -4.23
C VAL A 51 9.52 37.12 -4.14
N ALA A 52 10.75 37.60 -3.92
CA ALA A 52 11.05 39.01 -3.86
C ALA A 52 10.75 39.74 -5.18
N GLN A 53 11.08 39.11 -6.30
CA GLN A 53 10.74 39.62 -7.62
C GLN A 53 9.23 39.73 -7.83
N SER A 54 8.47 38.68 -7.50
CA SER A 54 7.01 38.68 -7.60
C SER A 54 6.39 39.78 -6.72
N CYS A 55 6.85 39.90 -5.48
CA CYS A 55 6.41 40.98 -4.59
C CYS A 55 6.65 42.37 -5.19
N LYS A 56 7.80 42.59 -5.82
CA LYS A 56 8.14 43.85 -6.50
C LYS A 56 7.23 44.13 -7.70
N GLU A 57 6.98 43.14 -8.52
CA GLU A 57 6.12 43.23 -9.71
C GLU A 57 4.68 43.57 -9.33
N HIS A 58 4.17 42.94 -8.27
CA HIS A 58 2.82 43.18 -7.76
C HIS A 58 2.73 44.34 -6.77
N LYS A 59 3.83 45.05 -6.49
CA LYS A 59 3.90 46.16 -5.55
C LYS A 59 3.45 45.80 -4.14
N VAL A 60 3.69 44.58 -3.70
CA VAL A 60 3.43 44.08 -2.34
C VAL A 60 4.72 44.15 -1.55
N PRO A 61 4.76 44.84 -0.42
CA PRO A 61 5.97 44.92 0.40
C PRO A 61 6.23 43.57 1.08
N LEU A 62 7.50 43.17 1.15
CA LEU A 62 7.91 42.03 1.97
C LEU A 62 7.71 42.38 3.46
N ASN A 63 7.27 41.40 4.24
CA ASN A 63 7.21 41.52 5.68
C ASN A 63 8.61 41.68 6.29
N ALA A 64 8.71 42.42 7.40
CA ALA A 64 9.96 42.49 8.17
C ALA A 64 10.38 41.10 8.69
N ALA A 65 11.69 40.89 8.85
CA ALA A 65 12.20 39.69 9.47
C ALA A 65 11.63 39.53 10.90
N ILE A 66 11.19 38.32 11.22
CA ILE A 66 10.63 38.04 12.56
C ILE A 66 11.72 38.00 13.62
N SER A 67 11.36 38.38 14.86
CA SER A 67 12.25 38.30 16.03
C SER A 67 12.54 36.82 16.38
N ASP A 68 13.57 36.64 17.23
CA ASP A 68 13.97 35.30 17.68
C ASP A 68 12.90 34.63 18.57
N GLU A 69 12.12 35.38 19.32
CA GLU A 69 11.00 34.89 20.13
C GLU A 69 9.88 34.32 19.24
N VAL A 70 9.57 35.02 18.15
CA VAL A 70 8.58 34.55 17.17
C VAL A 70 9.14 33.36 16.40
N PHE A 71 10.41 33.40 15.98
CA PHE A 71 11.05 32.34 15.25
C PHE A 71 11.06 31.02 16.03
N VAL A 72 11.55 31.02 17.29
CA VAL A 72 11.66 29.80 18.09
C VAL A 72 10.29 29.13 18.28
N ARG A 73 9.25 29.92 18.52
CA ARG A 73 7.89 29.38 18.64
C ARG A 73 7.40 28.75 17.34
N ARG A 74 7.59 29.41 16.20
CA ARG A 74 7.11 28.94 14.90
C ARG A 74 7.84 27.68 14.46
N ILE A 75 9.16 27.65 14.56
CA ILE A 75 9.94 26.51 14.09
C ILE A 75 9.64 25.22 14.88
N TYR A 76 9.40 25.32 16.20
CA TYR A 76 8.95 24.17 16.99
C TYR A 76 7.55 23.68 16.58
N LEU A 77 6.63 24.60 16.28
CA LEU A 77 5.30 24.22 15.78
C LEU A 77 5.37 23.55 14.40
N ASP A 78 6.17 24.10 13.50
CA ASP A 78 6.27 23.62 12.12
C ASP A 78 7.00 22.27 12.03
N LEU A 79 8.07 22.06 12.82
CA LEU A 79 8.88 20.85 12.75
C LEU A 79 8.51 19.80 13.80
N ALA A 80 8.27 20.20 15.04
CA ALA A 80 8.01 19.27 16.14
C ALA A 80 6.52 19.15 16.53
N GLY A 81 5.64 19.99 15.97
CA GLY A 81 4.19 19.97 16.23
C GLY A 81 3.81 20.42 17.65
N ARG A 82 4.70 21.10 18.37
CA ARG A 82 4.48 21.60 19.73
C ARG A 82 5.13 22.95 19.93
N VAL A 83 4.74 23.65 20.97
CA VAL A 83 5.47 24.83 21.43
C VAL A 83 6.77 24.43 22.13
N PRO A 84 7.84 25.27 22.10
CA PRO A 84 9.06 25.03 22.88
C PRO A 84 8.76 25.12 24.38
N THR A 85 9.52 24.39 25.19
CA THR A 85 9.50 24.59 26.65
C THR A 85 10.14 25.94 27.05
N VAL A 86 9.98 26.31 28.30
CA VAL A 86 10.62 27.53 28.84
C VAL A 86 12.14 27.42 28.76
N GLU A 87 12.69 26.24 29.06
CA GLU A 87 14.12 25.94 29.01
C GLU A 87 14.65 26.01 27.58
N GLU A 88 13.99 25.40 26.62
CA GLU A 88 14.33 25.44 25.17
C GLU A 88 14.32 26.90 24.68
N THR A 89 13.28 27.66 25.04
CA THR A 89 13.16 29.05 24.65
C THR A 89 14.30 29.90 25.24
N ARG A 90 14.60 29.76 26.54
CA ARG A 90 15.68 30.49 27.19
C ARG A 90 17.04 30.12 26.61
N ALA A 91 17.30 28.84 26.37
CA ALA A 91 18.55 28.39 25.77
C ALA A 91 18.75 28.97 24.37
N PHE A 92 17.69 28.99 23.54
CA PHE A 92 17.77 29.60 22.21
C PHE A 92 17.98 31.10 22.23
N LEU A 93 17.22 31.85 23.07
CA LEU A 93 17.32 33.29 23.16
C LEU A 93 18.66 33.74 23.75
N GLY A 94 19.19 32.98 24.71
CA GLY A 94 20.50 33.24 25.32
C GLY A 94 21.69 32.85 24.44
N ASN A 95 21.48 32.15 23.35
CA ASN A 95 22.54 31.73 22.42
C ASN A 95 22.94 32.91 21.51
N THR A 96 24.20 33.31 21.56
CA THR A 96 24.79 34.40 20.77
C THR A 96 25.37 33.98 19.44
N TYR A 97 25.30 32.68 19.10
CA TYR A 97 25.86 32.16 17.85
C TYR A 97 25.06 32.68 16.63
N ALA A 98 25.78 33.22 15.65
CA ALA A 98 25.13 33.90 14.50
C ALA A 98 24.20 32.98 13.69
N ALA A 99 24.55 31.70 13.54
CA ALA A 99 23.76 30.69 12.82
C ALA A 99 22.85 29.86 13.75
N LYS A 100 22.44 30.39 14.90
CA LYS A 100 21.60 29.64 15.87
C LYS A 100 20.27 29.20 15.31
N ARG A 101 19.68 29.93 14.35
CA ARG A 101 18.42 29.54 13.69
C ARG A 101 18.59 28.31 12.82
N ASP A 102 19.63 28.30 11.98
CA ASP A 102 19.96 27.14 11.11
C ASP A 102 20.23 25.89 11.95
N ARG A 103 21.03 26.04 13.02
CA ARG A 103 21.33 24.94 13.93
C ARG A 103 20.08 24.39 14.61
N LEU A 104 19.17 25.24 15.07
CA LEU A 104 17.92 24.78 15.66
C LEU A 104 17.05 24.02 14.65
N ILE A 105 17.01 24.47 13.37
CA ILE A 105 16.30 23.77 12.31
C ILE A 105 16.88 22.34 12.14
N GLU A 106 18.20 22.20 12.04
CA GLU A 106 18.87 20.91 11.91
C GLU A 106 18.61 19.97 13.10
N GLU A 107 18.72 20.51 14.33
CA GLU A 107 18.43 19.76 15.56
C GLU A 107 16.99 19.24 15.59
N LEU A 108 16.03 20.08 15.21
CA LEU A 108 14.62 19.69 15.19
C LEU A 108 14.32 18.68 14.07
N LEU A 109 14.91 18.84 12.89
CA LEU A 109 14.77 17.87 11.78
C LEU A 109 15.31 16.49 12.15
N GLY A 110 16.34 16.39 12.99
CA GLY A 110 16.88 15.14 13.52
C GLY A 110 16.13 14.55 14.72
N SER A 111 15.06 15.21 15.19
CA SER A 111 14.38 14.85 16.45
C SER A 111 13.24 13.84 16.26
N GLU A 112 12.92 13.07 17.31
CA GLU A 112 11.71 12.23 17.35
C GLU A 112 10.42 13.07 17.33
N GLY A 113 10.48 14.33 17.73
CA GLY A 113 9.40 15.31 17.58
C GLY A 113 9.03 15.50 16.11
N TYR A 114 10.04 15.71 15.26
CA TYR A 114 9.86 15.80 13.81
C TYR A 114 9.26 14.50 13.22
N VAL A 115 9.82 13.36 13.59
CA VAL A 115 9.30 12.06 13.12
C VAL A 115 7.82 11.90 13.48
N SER A 116 7.44 12.20 14.72
CA SER A 116 6.05 12.06 15.18
C SER A 116 5.10 13.06 14.52
N HIS A 117 5.52 14.32 14.39
CA HIS A 117 4.71 15.36 13.75
C HIS A 117 4.53 15.12 12.25
N THR A 118 5.61 14.75 11.57
CA THR A 118 5.59 14.46 10.14
C THR A 118 4.85 13.15 9.84
N TYR A 119 4.94 12.17 10.74
CA TYR A 119 4.13 10.96 10.66
C TYR A 119 2.62 11.28 10.64
N ASN A 120 2.13 12.18 11.49
CA ASN A 120 0.70 12.53 11.49
C ASN A 120 0.25 13.05 10.12
N TYR A 121 1.05 13.90 9.51
CA TYR A 121 0.78 14.38 8.16
C TYR A 121 0.74 13.24 7.12
N TRP A 122 1.75 12.36 7.12
CA TRP A 122 1.76 11.23 6.19
C TRP A 122 0.68 10.19 6.50
N ALA A 123 0.33 10.00 7.76
CA ALA A 123 -0.77 9.13 8.15
C ALA A 123 -2.11 9.58 7.54
N ASP A 124 -2.37 10.89 7.53
CA ASP A 124 -3.55 11.46 6.87
C ASP A 124 -3.47 11.29 5.35
N VAL A 125 -2.35 11.64 4.72
CA VAL A 125 -2.14 11.52 3.27
C VAL A 125 -2.28 10.07 2.80
N LEU A 126 -1.68 9.13 3.52
CA LEU A 126 -1.72 7.69 3.25
C LEU A 126 -2.95 7.02 3.86
N ARG A 127 -3.80 7.78 4.52
CA ARG A 127 -5.07 7.34 5.12
C ARG A 127 -4.88 6.14 6.07
N VAL A 128 -3.83 6.18 6.89
CA VAL A 128 -3.55 5.16 7.90
C VAL A 128 -4.71 5.11 8.90
N ASN A 129 -5.20 3.93 9.18
CA ASN A 129 -6.24 3.71 10.20
C ASN A 129 -5.91 2.47 11.05
N ASP A 130 -6.54 2.35 12.20
CA ASP A 130 -6.32 1.27 13.16
C ASP A 130 -7.04 -0.04 12.82
N SER A 131 -7.78 -0.08 11.70
CA SER A 131 -8.61 -1.21 11.29
C SER A 131 -8.03 -2.00 10.10
N LEU A 132 -6.72 -1.88 9.85
CA LEU A 132 -6.08 -2.58 8.73
C LEU A 132 -6.33 -4.09 8.82
N GLY A 133 -7.16 -4.57 7.93
CA GLY A 133 -7.34 -5.99 7.67
C GLY A 133 -8.11 -6.80 8.71
N ASN A 134 -9.02 -6.24 9.51
CA ASN A 134 -9.80 -6.93 10.57
C ASN A 134 -8.97 -7.59 11.70
N ASN A 135 -7.67 -7.74 11.54
CA ASN A 135 -6.73 -8.09 12.62
C ASN A 135 -6.07 -6.83 13.19
N GLY A 136 -6.56 -5.73 12.75
CA GLY A 136 -6.49 -4.33 13.13
C GLY A 136 -5.13 -3.89 13.62
N LYS A 137 -4.98 -3.93 14.91
CA LYS A 137 -3.91 -3.21 15.62
C LYS A 137 -2.49 -3.66 15.30
N SER A 138 -2.25 -4.93 14.98
CA SER A 138 -0.89 -5.41 14.67
C SER A 138 -0.42 -4.98 13.26
N ASN A 139 -1.32 -5.03 12.29
CA ASN A 139 -0.99 -4.63 10.92
C ASN A 139 -0.80 -3.11 10.82
N GLU A 140 -1.66 -2.35 11.50
CA GLU A 140 -1.50 -0.89 11.58
C GLU A 140 -0.19 -0.52 12.28
N ALA A 141 0.16 -1.19 13.37
CA ALA A 141 1.40 -0.93 14.08
C ALA A 141 2.64 -1.13 13.21
N ALA A 142 2.70 -2.20 12.41
CA ALA A 142 3.81 -2.44 11.49
C ALA A 142 3.89 -1.38 10.38
N TYR A 143 2.75 -0.99 9.82
CA TYR A 143 2.70 0.07 8.80
C TYR A 143 3.11 1.43 9.37
N ARG A 144 2.60 1.79 10.55
CA ARG A 144 2.99 2.99 11.27
C ARG A 144 4.48 3.04 11.58
N LEU A 145 5.05 1.93 12.07
CA LEU A 145 6.49 1.83 12.34
C LEU A 145 7.29 1.99 11.07
N TRP A 146 6.89 1.36 9.97
CA TRP A 146 7.57 1.50 8.68
C TRP A 146 7.62 2.98 8.21
N ILE A 147 6.49 3.71 8.30
CA ILE A 147 6.43 5.13 7.93
C ILE A 147 7.36 5.94 8.84
N LYS A 148 7.32 5.73 10.16
CA LYS A 148 8.18 6.43 11.11
C LYS A 148 9.66 6.14 10.88
N ASP A 149 10.01 4.90 10.55
CA ASP A 149 11.39 4.51 10.27
C ASP A 149 11.88 5.11 8.94
N ALA A 150 11.03 5.17 7.92
CA ALA A 150 11.35 5.88 6.68
C ALA A 150 11.67 7.37 6.92
N LEU A 151 10.88 8.02 7.78
CA LEU A 151 11.13 9.42 8.19
C LEU A 151 12.39 9.58 9.03
N ARG A 152 12.63 8.69 10.00
CA ARG A 152 13.82 8.70 10.87
C ARG A 152 15.10 8.49 10.11
N GLN A 153 15.07 7.61 9.08
CA GLN A 153 16.19 7.34 8.17
C GLN A 153 16.35 8.41 7.09
N ASN A 154 15.49 9.43 7.08
CA ASN A 154 15.43 10.43 6.01
C ASN A 154 15.41 9.80 4.62
N LYS A 155 14.59 8.74 4.46
CA LYS A 155 14.44 8.04 3.17
C LYS A 155 13.98 9.01 2.11
N THR A 156 14.58 8.95 0.91
CA THR A 156 14.17 9.82 -0.18
C THR A 156 12.72 9.56 -0.58
N TYR A 157 12.01 10.60 -1.02
CA TYR A 157 10.58 10.50 -1.31
C TYR A 157 10.27 9.49 -2.43
N ASP A 158 11.07 9.49 -3.48
CA ASP A 158 10.98 8.51 -4.58
C ASP A 158 11.15 7.09 -4.08
N GLN A 159 12.13 6.82 -3.23
CA GLN A 159 12.34 5.51 -2.63
C GLN A 159 11.18 5.12 -1.70
N MET A 160 10.70 6.05 -0.87
CA MET A 160 9.56 5.79 0.02
C MET A 160 8.31 5.40 -0.78
N VAL A 161 7.99 6.13 -1.85
CA VAL A 161 6.82 5.86 -2.69
C VAL A 161 7.02 4.58 -3.51
N PHE A 162 8.21 4.34 -4.04
CA PHE A 162 8.53 3.09 -4.73
C PHE A 162 8.28 1.87 -3.83
N GLU A 163 8.80 1.90 -2.61
CA GLU A 163 8.62 0.81 -1.64
C GLU A 163 7.16 0.61 -1.23
N LEU A 164 6.37 1.69 -1.09
CA LEU A 164 4.94 1.61 -0.81
C LEU A 164 4.15 0.97 -1.96
N VAL A 165 4.37 1.47 -3.17
CA VAL A 165 3.59 1.06 -4.35
C VAL A 165 3.98 -0.33 -4.82
N SER A 166 5.25 -0.74 -4.68
CA SER A 166 5.71 -2.08 -5.02
C SER A 166 5.62 -3.10 -3.86
N ALA A 167 5.04 -2.69 -2.71
CA ALA A 167 5.04 -3.48 -1.48
C ALA A 167 4.38 -4.86 -1.63
N ARG A 168 5.12 -5.90 -1.27
CA ARG A 168 4.68 -7.31 -1.27
C ARG A 168 5.31 -8.04 -0.08
N GLY A 169 4.83 -9.24 0.21
CA GLY A 169 5.35 -10.09 1.28
C GLY A 169 4.50 -10.05 2.53
N HIS A 170 5.10 -10.38 3.66
CA HIS A 170 4.44 -10.47 4.94
C HIS A 170 4.61 -9.19 5.78
N ILE A 171 3.60 -8.86 6.58
CA ILE A 171 3.60 -7.63 7.39
C ILE A 171 4.74 -7.54 8.41
N TRP A 172 5.23 -8.69 8.89
CA TRP A 172 6.37 -8.76 9.82
C TRP A 172 7.74 -8.60 9.16
N GLU A 173 7.80 -8.71 7.82
CA GLU A 173 9.00 -8.49 7.01
C GLU A 173 8.97 -7.12 6.35
N ASN A 174 7.78 -6.71 5.90
CA ASN A 174 7.59 -5.48 5.14
C ASN A 174 6.32 -4.74 5.60
N GLY A 175 6.47 -3.78 6.50
CA GLY A 175 5.37 -2.96 6.98
C GLY A 175 4.69 -2.10 5.89
N ALA A 176 5.37 -1.84 4.76
CA ALA A 176 4.82 -1.06 3.65
C ALA A 176 3.59 -1.70 3.01
N ILE A 177 3.39 -3.02 3.13
CA ILE A 177 2.19 -3.70 2.62
C ILE A 177 0.89 -3.20 3.23
N GLY A 178 0.96 -2.50 4.37
CA GLY A 178 -0.17 -1.78 4.96
C GLY A 178 -0.87 -0.84 3.99
N TYR A 179 -0.14 -0.34 2.99
CA TYR A 179 -0.66 0.48 1.90
C TYR A 179 -1.77 -0.21 1.10
N TYR A 180 -1.60 -1.50 0.76
CA TYR A 180 -2.63 -2.29 0.06
C TYR A 180 -3.69 -2.85 1.01
N GLN A 181 -3.31 -3.16 2.23
CA GLN A 181 -4.25 -3.68 3.23
C GLN A 181 -5.28 -2.64 3.64
N ARG A 182 -4.95 -1.38 3.52
CA ARG A 182 -5.86 -0.26 3.78
C ARG A 182 -7.05 -0.27 2.82
N ASP A 183 -6.84 -0.54 1.53
CA ASP A 183 -7.89 -0.61 0.50
C ASP A 183 -8.20 -2.06 0.08
N ARG A 184 -8.06 -2.99 1.01
CA ARG A 184 -8.28 -4.41 0.77
C ARG A 184 -9.64 -4.69 0.16
N GLY A 185 -9.64 -5.40 -0.98
CA GLY A 185 -10.85 -5.71 -1.73
C GLY A 185 -11.36 -4.55 -2.62
N MET A 186 -10.68 -3.41 -2.62
CA MET A 186 -11.02 -2.23 -3.42
C MET A 186 -9.81 -1.78 -4.27
N PRO A 187 -9.34 -2.60 -5.22
CA PRO A 187 -8.13 -2.27 -5.99
C PRO A 187 -8.30 -1.04 -6.88
N LEU A 188 -9.50 -0.76 -7.37
CA LEU A 188 -9.78 0.43 -8.18
C LEU A 188 -9.71 1.71 -7.34
N ASP A 189 -10.27 1.70 -6.12
CA ASP A 189 -10.15 2.83 -5.19
C ASP A 189 -8.69 3.04 -4.75
N ASN A 190 -7.93 1.96 -4.56
CA ASN A 190 -6.50 2.06 -4.28
C ASN A 190 -5.76 2.78 -5.42
N MET A 191 -6.04 2.41 -6.68
CA MET A 191 -5.45 3.07 -7.83
C MET A 191 -5.84 4.54 -7.92
N ALA A 192 -7.13 4.88 -7.81
CA ALA A 192 -7.61 6.27 -7.84
C ALA A 192 -6.90 7.13 -6.78
N ASN A 193 -6.82 6.61 -5.54
CA ASN A 193 -6.11 7.29 -4.46
C ASN A 193 -4.61 7.41 -4.70
N THR A 194 -3.97 6.38 -5.27
CA THR A 194 -2.55 6.40 -5.62
C THR A 194 -2.25 7.52 -6.60
N VAL A 195 -3.03 7.63 -7.67
CA VAL A 195 -2.89 8.68 -8.68
C VAL A 195 -3.13 10.06 -8.06
N ARG A 196 -4.18 10.23 -7.27
CA ARG A 196 -4.46 11.51 -6.61
C ARG A 196 -3.36 11.93 -5.64
N VAL A 197 -2.85 11.00 -4.84
CA VAL A 197 -1.85 11.31 -3.81
C VAL A 197 -0.49 11.61 -4.43
N PHE A 198 -0.04 10.80 -5.38
CA PHE A 198 1.33 10.86 -5.88
C PHE A 198 1.47 11.56 -7.24
N LEU A 199 0.41 11.58 -8.04
CA LEU A 199 0.41 12.17 -9.37
C LEU A 199 -0.52 13.38 -9.51
N GLY A 200 -1.26 13.74 -8.44
CA GLY A 200 -2.06 14.95 -8.38
C GLY A 200 -3.19 15.02 -9.41
N THR A 201 -3.80 13.90 -9.73
CA THR A 201 -4.90 13.82 -10.69
C THR A 201 -6.07 13.07 -10.06
N ARG A 202 -7.26 13.62 -10.12
CA ARG A 202 -8.48 12.99 -9.63
C ARG A 202 -9.11 12.16 -10.73
N LEU A 203 -9.03 10.85 -10.59
CA LEU A 203 -9.54 9.88 -11.57
C LEU A 203 -10.78 9.13 -11.12
N GLU A 204 -11.33 9.44 -9.96
CA GLU A 204 -12.45 8.70 -9.39
C GLU A 204 -13.66 8.65 -10.34
N CYS A 205 -13.93 9.74 -11.06
CA CYS A 205 -15.03 9.78 -12.05
C CYS A 205 -14.77 8.85 -13.24
N ALA A 206 -13.49 8.71 -13.66
CA ALA A 206 -13.10 7.87 -14.78
C ALA A 206 -13.25 6.37 -14.51
N GLN A 207 -13.50 5.97 -13.27
CA GLN A 207 -13.85 4.59 -12.93
C GLN A 207 -15.18 4.14 -13.56
N CYS A 208 -16.16 5.03 -13.70
CA CYS A 208 -17.50 4.70 -14.19
C CYS A 208 -17.83 5.25 -15.58
N HIS A 209 -17.23 6.37 -15.96
CA HIS A 209 -17.45 7.03 -17.26
C HIS A 209 -16.26 7.96 -17.58
N ASN A 210 -16.16 8.44 -18.82
CA ASN A 210 -15.15 9.44 -19.17
C ASN A 210 -15.28 10.66 -18.26
N HIS A 211 -14.15 11.22 -17.81
CA HIS A 211 -14.15 12.33 -16.87
C HIS A 211 -14.92 13.55 -17.44
N PRO A 212 -15.91 14.10 -16.68
CA PRO A 212 -16.80 15.12 -17.25
C PRO A 212 -16.17 16.50 -17.42
N PHE A 213 -15.05 16.78 -16.74
CA PHE A 213 -14.41 18.09 -16.71
C PHE A 213 -12.92 18.05 -17.05
N ASP A 214 -12.36 16.86 -17.36
CA ASP A 214 -10.96 16.69 -17.74
C ASP A 214 -10.87 15.69 -18.91
N LYS A 215 -9.71 15.57 -19.51
CA LYS A 215 -9.43 14.74 -20.70
C LYS A 215 -9.45 13.23 -20.45
N TRP A 216 -9.46 12.80 -19.20
CA TRP A 216 -9.28 11.40 -18.82
C TRP A 216 -10.49 10.54 -19.22
N LYS A 217 -10.19 9.45 -19.93
CA LYS A 217 -11.18 8.46 -20.33
C LYS A 217 -11.31 7.34 -19.30
N GLN A 218 -12.43 6.63 -19.35
CA GLN A 218 -12.61 5.42 -18.58
C GLN A 218 -11.52 4.38 -18.90
N MET A 219 -11.11 4.27 -20.17
CA MET A 219 -10.02 3.38 -20.58
C MET A 219 -8.71 3.74 -19.88
N ASP A 220 -8.31 5.02 -19.84
CA ASP A 220 -7.08 5.46 -19.17
C ASP A 220 -7.05 5.03 -17.71
N PHE A 221 -8.20 5.13 -17.02
CA PHE A 221 -8.32 4.65 -15.63
C PHE A 221 -8.10 3.14 -15.53
N PHE A 222 -8.74 2.36 -16.39
CA PHE A 222 -8.64 0.90 -16.37
C PHE A 222 -7.26 0.40 -16.77
N GLU A 223 -6.60 1.05 -17.72
CA GLU A 223 -5.20 0.76 -18.09
C GLU A 223 -4.26 0.98 -16.89
N MET A 224 -4.41 2.10 -16.18
CA MET A 224 -3.66 2.35 -14.95
C MET A 224 -3.98 1.31 -13.86
N ALA A 225 -5.26 0.99 -13.67
CA ALA A 225 -5.69 0.02 -12.65
C ALA A 225 -5.21 -1.41 -12.96
N ALA A 226 -4.93 -1.74 -14.23
CA ALA A 226 -4.43 -3.05 -14.62
C ALA A 226 -3.03 -3.37 -14.04
N PHE A 227 -2.24 -2.36 -13.64
CA PHE A 227 -0.99 -2.57 -12.92
C PHE A 227 -1.20 -3.15 -11.53
N SER A 228 -2.20 -2.68 -10.78
CA SER A 228 -2.40 -3.02 -9.37
C SER A 228 -3.55 -3.99 -9.11
N ASN A 229 -4.38 -4.32 -10.13
CA ASN A 229 -5.54 -5.20 -9.94
C ASN A 229 -5.19 -6.61 -9.43
N GLY A 230 -3.97 -7.08 -9.71
CA GLY A 230 -3.44 -8.34 -9.22
C GLY A 230 -3.03 -8.33 -7.75
N MET A 231 -2.92 -7.16 -7.11
CA MET A 231 -2.47 -7.04 -5.73
C MET A 231 -3.55 -7.54 -4.77
N ASP A 232 -3.30 -8.68 -4.14
CA ASP A 232 -4.24 -9.35 -3.23
C ASP A 232 -3.74 -9.28 -1.78
N GLY A 233 -4.42 -8.50 -0.95
CA GLY A 233 -4.20 -8.40 0.49
C GLY A 233 -5.06 -9.35 1.33
N ASN A 234 -5.83 -10.24 0.69
CA ASN A 234 -6.73 -11.18 1.38
C ASN A 234 -6.08 -12.50 1.75
N ARG A 235 -4.88 -12.76 1.24
CA ARG A 235 -4.22 -14.05 1.39
C ARG A 235 -3.31 -14.10 2.60
N TYR A 236 -3.43 -15.18 3.34
CA TYR A 236 -2.29 -15.79 4.02
C TYR A 236 -1.90 -17.00 3.15
N ASP A 237 -0.84 -16.87 2.39
CA ASP A 237 -0.34 -17.96 1.56
C ASP A 237 0.71 -18.74 2.37
N SER A 238 0.26 -19.89 2.89
CA SER A 238 1.14 -20.86 3.51
C SER A 238 1.06 -22.15 2.69
N PRO A 239 2.18 -22.71 2.24
CA PRO A 239 2.21 -24.03 1.59
C PRO A 239 1.47 -25.10 2.44
N ASN A 240 1.54 -24.98 3.74
CA ASN A 240 0.86 -25.85 4.68
C ASN A 240 -0.66 -25.68 4.67
N ARG A 241 -1.20 -24.50 4.37
CA ARG A 241 -2.66 -24.29 4.31
C ARG A 241 -3.30 -25.05 3.14
N GLN A 242 -2.65 -25.08 1.98
CA GLN A 242 -3.13 -25.86 0.85
C GLN A 242 -3.07 -27.35 1.18
N ALA A 243 -1.94 -27.83 1.69
CA ALA A 243 -1.78 -29.23 2.10
C ALA A 243 -2.82 -29.64 3.16
N LEU A 244 -3.04 -28.83 4.20
CA LEU A 244 -4.05 -29.09 5.24
C LEU A 244 -5.48 -29.03 4.67
N SER A 245 -5.77 -28.11 3.76
CA SER A 245 -7.07 -28.04 3.08
C SER A 245 -7.32 -29.26 2.19
N GLU A 246 -6.29 -29.75 1.51
CA GLU A 246 -6.35 -30.96 0.67
C GLU A 246 -6.48 -32.23 1.53
N MET A 247 -5.76 -32.33 2.64
CA MET A 247 -5.91 -33.43 3.60
C MET A 247 -7.34 -33.46 4.16
N GLY A 248 -7.87 -32.33 4.61
CA GLY A 248 -9.25 -32.22 5.11
C GLY A 248 -10.30 -32.58 4.06
N LYS A 249 -10.07 -32.27 2.77
CA LYS A 249 -10.94 -32.69 1.65
C LYS A 249 -10.81 -34.18 1.37
N LYS A 250 -9.63 -34.77 1.51
CA LYS A 250 -9.39 -36.19 1.25
C LYS A 250 -10.04 -37.10 2.30
N GLU A 251 -10.02 -36.71 3.57
CA GLU A 251 -10.53 -37.58 4.65
C GLU A 251 -12.04 -37.50 4.83
N HIS A 252 -12.66 -36.31 4.63
CA HIS A 252 -14.09 -36.13 4.93
C HIS A 252 -14.98 -35.91 3.70
N GLY A 253 -14.41 -35.77 2.51
CA GLY A 253 -15.17 -35.40 1.29
C GLY A 253 -15.45 -36.57 0.34
N LYS A 254 -14.49 -37.47 0.14
CA LYS A 254 -14.55 -38.43 -0.99
C LYS A 254 -15.68 -39.43 -0.88
N ALA A 255 -15.83 -40.15 0.19
CA ALA A 255 -16.81 -41.22 0.30
C ALA A 255 -18.27 -40.72 0.25
N ARG A 256 -18.51 -39.52 0.76
CA ARG A 256 -19.84 -38.91 0.73
C ARG A 256 -20.19 -38.33 -0.62
N ASP A 257 -19.25 -37.62 -1.24
CA ASP A 257 -19.50 -36.92 -2.51
C ASP A 257 -19.62 -37.90 -3.66
N GLU A 258 -18.92 -39.03 -3.62
CA GLU A 258 -19.04 -40.11 -4.64
C GLU A 258 -20.44 -40.72 -4.62
N LYS A 259 -20.96 -41.07 -3.43
CA LYS A 259 -22.28 -41.70 -3.30
C LYS A 259 -23.43 -40.74 -3.63
N VAL A 260 -23.34 -39.51 -3.19
CA VAL A 260 -24.30 -38.44 -3.52
C VAL A 260 -24.27 -38.13 -5.03
N THR A 261 -23.09 -38.17 -5.65
CA THR A 261 -22.91 -37.93 -7.08
C THR A 261 -23.47 -39.11 -7.90
N GLU A 262 -23.26 -40.34 -7.46
CA GLU A 262 -23.80 -41.53 -8.10
C GLU A 262 -25.33 -41.54 -8.06
N VAL A 263 -25.93 -41.28 -6.88
CA VAL A 263 -27.38 -41.16 -6.73
C VAL A 263 -27.95 -40.04 -7.59
N ARG A 264 -27.26 -38.89 -7.63
CA ARG A 264 -27.66 -37.78 -8.48
C ARG A 264 -27.67 -38.15 -9.94
N LYS A 265 -26.63 -38.81 -10.42
CA LYS A 265 -26.55 -39.28 -11.84
C LYS A 265 -27.67 -40.23 -12.18
N GLN A 266 -27.95 -41.20 -11.31
CA GLN A 266 -29.06 -42.14 -11.51
C GLN A 266 -30.44 -41.47 -11.56
N LEU A 267 -30.65 -40.46 -10.75
CA LEU A 267 -31.89 -39.66 -10.72
C LEU A 267 -32.00 -38.71 -11.90
N GLU A 268 -30.88 -38.14 -12.37
CA GLU A 268 -30.85 -37.30 -13.58
C GLU A 268 -31.15 -38.15 -14.82
N GLU A 269 -30.68 -39.41 -14.93
CA GLU A 269 -31.04 -40.33 -15.97
C GLU A 269 -32.54 -40.70 -15.95
N LYS A 270 -33.14 -40.79 -14.76
CA LYS A 270 -34.55 -41.18 -14.58
C LYS A 270 -35.53 -40.01 -14.80
N TYR A 271 -35.20 -38.83 -14.36
CA TYR A 271 -36.10 -37.67 -14.39
C TYR A 271 -35.77 -36.61 -15.45
N GLY A 272 -34.64 -36.76 -16.11
CA GLY A 272 -34.22 -35.88 -17.22
C GLY A 272 -34.25 -34.36 -16.82
N ASN A 273 -34.95 -33.57 -17.63
CA ASN A 273 -35.05 -32.13 -17.44
C ASN A 273 -36.13 -31.69 -16.44
N ASP A 274 -36.85 -32.61 -15.78
CA ASP A 274 -37.84 -32.28 -14.76
C ASP A 274 -37.17 -31.92 -13.43
N LYS A 275 -36.71 -30.67 -13.33
CA LYS A 275 -36.01 -30.14 -12.16
C LYS A 275 -36.78 -30.25 -10.83
N PRO A 276 -38.14 -30.01 -10.77
CA PRO A 276 -38.91 -30.18 -9.54
C PRO A 276 -38.94 -31.65 -9.07
N ALA A 277 -39.22 -32.60 -9.99
CA ALA A 277 -39.26 -34.03 -9.68
C ALA A 277 -37.86 -34.56 -9.26
N LEU A 278 -36.82 -34.16 -9.96
CA LEU A 278 -35.42 -34.49 -9.59
C LEU A 278 -35.07 -33.99 -8.17
N LYS A 279 -35.44 -32.76 -7.83
CA LYS A 279 -35.19 -32.21 -6.51
C LYS A 279 -35.94 -32.92 -5.39
N ALA A 280 -37.16 -33.34 -5.64
CA ALA A 280 -37.97 -34.12 -4.68
C ALA A 280 -37.40 -35.53 -4.50
N ALA A 281 -37.03 -36.21 -5.59
CA ALA A 281 -36.41 -37.54 -5.58
C ALA A 281 -35.05 -37.54 -4.86
N MET A 282 -34.20 -36.53 -5.16
CA MET A 282 -32.91 -36.31 -4.45
C MET A 282 -33.12 -36.13 -2.93
N LYS A 283 -34.14 -35.38 -2.53
CA LYS A 283 -34.43 -35.15 -1.10
C LYS A 283 -34.80 -36.46 -0.39
N THR A 284 -35.62 -37.30 -1.06
CA THR A 284 -36.08 -38.59 -0.53
C THR A 284 -34.94 -39.61 -0.43
N GLU A 285 -34.12 -39.70 -1.47
CA GLU A 285 -33.02 -40.66 -1.51
C GLU A 285 -31.90 -40.28 -0.54
N LEU A 286 -31.59 -38.98 -0.41
CA LEU A 286 -30.66 -38.50 0.62
C LEU A 286 -31.16 -38.74 2.05
N ALA A 287 -32.50 -38.74 2.26
CA ALA A 287 -33.05 -39.07 3.57
C ALA A 287 -32.83 -40.57 3.90
N LYS A 288 -33.07 -41.47 2.94
CA LYS A 288 -32.82 -42.91 3.09
C LYS A 288 -31.34 -43.23 3.36
N LEU A 289 -30.43 -42.60 2.60
CA LEU A 289 -29.00 -42.77 2.80
C LEU A 289 -28.49 -42.26 4.17
N ARG A 290 -29.23 -41.31 4.77
CA ARG A 290 -28.95 -40.83 6.14
C ARG A 290 -29.45 -41.81 7.19
N GLU A 291 -30.64 -42.35 6.98
CA GLU A 291 -31.22 -43.35 7.86
C GLU A 291 -30.43 -44.67 7.87
N SER A 292 -29.85 -45.05 6.73
CA SER A 292 -28.96 -46.22 6.62
C SER A 292 -27.53 -45.96 7.14
N GLY A 293 -27.21 -44.73 7.52
CA GLY A 293 -25.85 -44.36 7.96
C GLY A 293 -24.81 -44.27 6.87
N GLU A 294 -25.20 -44.43 5.58
CA GLU A 294 -24.30 -44.39 4.43
C GLU A 294 -23.86 -42.94 4.06
N VAL A 295 -24.64 -41.96 4.46
CA VAL A 295 -24.32 -40.55 4.31
C VAL A 295 -24.63 -39.86 5.65
N GLU A 296 -23.62 -39.25 6.26
CA GLU A 296 -23.81 -38.46 7.47
C GLU A 296 -24.74 -37.27 7.25
N GLU A 297 -25.58 -37.00 8.24
CA GLU A 297 -26.41 -35.79 8.22
C GLU A 297 -25.55 -34.52 8.11
N LYS A 298 -25.88 -33.60 7.22
CA LYS A 298 -25.30 -32.25 7.29
C LYS A 298 -25.64 -31.69 8.66
N LYS A 299 -24.74 -31.82 9.64
CA LYS A 299 -24.88 -31.12 10.91
C LYS A 299 -25.16 -29.66 10.61
N LYS A 300 -26.41 -29.25 10.89
CA LYS A 300 -26.81 -27.84 10.77
C LYS A 300 -25.80 -27.02 11.58
N LYS A 301 -24.99 -26.21 10.87
CA LYS A 301 -24.15 -25.13 11.42
C LYS A 301 -23.08 -25.46 12.48
N GLY A 302 -22.72 -26.67 12.71
CA GLY A 302 -21.45 -27.00 13.36
C GLY A 302 -20.46 -27.34 12.24
N GLY A 303 -19.62 -26.41 11.82
CA GLY A 303 -18.58 -26.70 10.83
C GLY A 303 -17.69 -27.83 11.32
N ASP A 304 -17.04 -28.53 10.39
CA ASP A 304 -15.99 -29.51 10.71
C ASP A 304 -15.11 -28.97 11.86
N PRO A 305 -15.03 -29.67 13.00
CA PRO A 305 -14.27 -29.20 14.16
C PRO A 305 -12.82 -28.84 13.79
N LEU A 306 -12.20 -29.57 12.87
CA LEU A 306 -10.86 -29.28 12.38
C LEU A 306 -10.84 -27.97 11.60
N LYS A 307 -11.84 -27.70 10.76
CA LYS A 307 -11.97 -26.42 10.05
C LYS A 307 -12.18 -25.24 11.01
N LEU A 308 -12.94 -25.45 12.08
CA LEU A 308 -13.14 -24.41 13.09
C LEU A 308 -11.84 -24.12 13.83
N VAL A 309 -11.14 -25.16 14.30
CA VAL A 309 -9.84 -25.02 14.99
C VAL A 309 -8.80 -24.37 14.08
N LEU A 310 -8.65 -24.86 12.84
CA LEU A 310 -7.73 -24.27 11.87
C LEU A 310 -8.14 -22.83 11.52
N GLY A 311 -9.45 -22.55 11.42
CA GLY A 311 -9.97 -21.22 11.20
C GLY A 311 -9.56 -20.23 12.30
N GLU A 312 -9.63 -20.66 13.56
CA GLU A 312 -9.22 -19.84 14.72
C GLU A 312 -7.70 -19.71 14.80
N LEU A 313 -6.93 -20.79 14.55
CA LEU A 313 -5.46 -20.74 14.51
C LEU A 313 -4.91 -19.80 13.45
N TYR A 314 -5.54 -19.76 12.25
CA TYR A 314 -5.11 -18.88 11.17
C TYR A 314 -5.77 -17.50 11.18
N LYS A 315 -6.74 -17.26 12.05
CA LYS A 315 -7.43 -15.98 12.15
C LYS A 315 -6.47 -14.78 12.39
N PRO A 316 -5.46 -14.89 13.28
CA PRO A 316 -4.48 -13.83 13.47
C PRO A 316 -3.60 -13.57 12.24
N LEU A 317 -3.45 -14.57 11.37
CA LEU A 317 -2.61 -14.49 10.17
C LEU A 317 -3.39 -14.05 8.92
N ARG A 318 -4.70 -13.92 9.02
CA ARG A 318 -5.51 -13.36 7.93
C ARG A 318 -5.06 -11.93 7.66
N TYR A 319 -4.93 -11.61 6.38
CA TYR A 319 -4.59 -10.25 5.93
C TYR A 319 -3.19 -9.76 6.34
N THR A 320 -2.29 -10.69 6.64
CA THR A 320 -0.90 -10.36 6.97
C THR A 320 0.03 -10.40 5.77
N THR A 321 -0.50 -10.70 4.59
CA THR A 321 0.29 -10.88 3.36
C THR A 321 -0.33 -10.09 2.22
N VAL A 322 0.51 -9.49 1.39
CA VAL A 322 0.15 -8.93 0.09
C VAL A 322 0.97 -9.62 -0.98
N ALA A 323 0.32 -10.14 -1.99
CA ALA A 323 0.96 -10.81 -3.12
C ALA A 323 0.34 -10.34 -4.43
N GLU A 324 1.15 -10.27 -5.48
CA GLU A 324 0.66 -10.08 -6.83
C GLU A 324 0.20 -11.43 -7.39
N THR A 325 -0.97 -11.44 -8.00
CA THR A 325 -1.60 -12.63 -8.59
C THR A 325 -1.79 -12.43 -10.10
N GLU A 326 -2.02 -13.53 -10.82
CA GLU A 326 -2.32 -13.53 -12.26
C GLU A 326 -3.72 -12.98 -12.59
N LYS A 327 -4.35 -12.27 -11.67
CA LYS A 327 -5.67 -11.69 -11.89
C LYS A 327 -5.60 -10.61 -12.97
N VAL A 328 -6.38 -10.78 -14.02
CA VAL A 328 -6.52 -9.78 -15.08
C VAL A 328 -7.68 -8.83 -14.78
N LEU A 329 -7.53 -7.58 -15.18
CA LEU A 329 -8.62 -6.61 -15.15
C LEU A 329 -9.42 -6.68 -16.44
N LYS A 330 -10.74 -6.57 -16.32
CA LYS A 330 -11.65 -6.43 -17.45
C LYS A 330 -12.41 -5.14 -17.35
N LEU A 331 -12.79 -4.61 -18.50
CA LEU A 331 -13.72 -3.49 -18.57
C LEU A 331 -15.06 -3.86 -17.94
N PRO A 332 -15.83 -2.91 -17.40
CA PRO A 332 -17.14 -3.19 -16.85
C PRO A 332 -18.12 -3.70 -17.93
N HIS A 333 -19.14 -4.42 -17.47
CA HIS A 333 -20.15 -5.01 -18.36
C HIS A 333 -21.00 -3.97 -19.11
N ASP A 334 -21.04 -2.75 -18.61
CA ASP A 334 -21.76 -1.60 -19.16
C ASP A 334 -20.83 -0.57 -19.84
N TYR A 335 -19.60 -0.99 -20.22
CA TYR A 335 -18.69 -0.13 -20.98
C TYR A 335 -19.32 0.29 -22.30
N GLN A 336 -19.43 1.60 -22.55
CA GLN A 336 -20.26 2.14 -23.64
C GLN A 336 -19.46 2.87 -24.73
N TYR A 337 -18.12 2.92 -24.64
CA TYR A 337 -17.28 3.67 -25.56
C TYR A 337 -16.82 2.78 -26.73
N PRO A 338 -16.57 3.39 -27.94
CA PRO A 338 -16.27 2.63 -29.16
C PRO A 338 -14.83 2.08 -29.24
N ASP A 339 -13.98 2.45 -28.29
CA ASP A 339 -12.54 2.07 -28.27
C ASP A 339 -12.29 0.65 -27.75
N ALA A 340 -13.28 -0.01 -27.09
CA ALA A 340 -13.22 -1.40 -26.68
C ALA A 340 -14.62 -2.00 -26.45
N LYS A 341 -14.67 -3.28 -26.15
CA LYS A 341 -15.92 -4.01 -25.84
C LYS A 341 -16.09 -4.21 -24.34
N PRO A 342 -17.36 -4.27 -23.83
CA PRO A 342 -17.61 -4.73 -22.47
C PRO A 342 -16.91 -6.06 -22.16
N GLU A 343 -16.43 -6.21 -20.92
CA GLU A 343 -15.71 -7.41 -20.43
C GLU A 343 -14.38 -7.71 -21.16
N GLU A 344 -13.92 -6.83 -22.03
CA GLU A 344 -12.60 -6.97 -22.67
C GLU A 344 -11.48 -6.88 -21.63
N VAL A 345 -10.44 -7.69 -21.79
CA VAL A 345 -9.26 -7.70 -20.91
C VAL A 345 -8.43 -6.45 -21.17
N VAL A 346 -8.14 -5.70 -20.12
CA VAL A 346 -7.34 -4.48 -20.20
C VAL A 346 -5.87 -4.79 -19.93
N THR A 347 -5.02 -4.30 -20.82
CA THR A 347 -3.56 -4.32 -20.62
C THR A 347 -3.10 -3.09 -19.83
N PRO A 348 -2.04 -3.22 -19.00
CA PRO A 348 -1.50 -2.06 -18.30
C PRO A 348 -1.02 -0.97 -19.25
N GLY A 349 -1.45 0.25 -19.01
CA GLY A 349 -1.05 1.46 -19.73
C GLY A 349 -0.89 2.65 -18.80
N THR A 350 -0.10 3.65 -19.20
CA THR A 350 0.18 4.85 -18.41
C THR A 350 -0.48 6.08 -19.01
N MET A 351 -1.05 6.92 -18.15
CA MET A 351 -1.84 8.10 -18.55
C MET A 351 -1.02 9.20 -19.20
N PHE A 352 0.27 9.31 -18.88
CA PHE A 352 1.13 10.40 -19.35
C PHE A 352 2.61 10.03 -19.29
N GLY A 353 3.44 10.82 -19.96
CA GLY A 353 4.88 10.57 -20.05
C GLY A 353 5.21 9.36 -20.92
N ALA A 354 6.41 8.84 -20.78
CA ALA A 354 6.81 7.60 -21.45
C ALA A 354 6.07 6.40 -20.83
N PRO A 355 5.64 5.41 -21.65
CA PRO A 355 4.98 4.21 -21.13
C PRO A 355 5.85 3.45 -20.14
N ALA A 356 5.23 2.85 -19.12
CA ALA A 356 5.92 1.93 -18.22
C ALA A 356 6.35 0.68 -19.00
N VAL A 357 7.62 0.30 -18.86
CA VAL A 357 8.16 -0.91 -19.48
C VAL A 357 8.10 -2.05 -18.49
N ILE A 358 7.35 -3.11 -18.83
CA ILE A 358 7.27 -4.34 -18.04
C ILE A 358 8.22 -5.34 -18.67
N ALA A 359 9.33 -5.67 -17.98
CA ALA A 359 10.25 -6.69 -18.44
C ALA A 359 9.65 -8.09 -18.26
N GLU A 360 10.15 -9.08 -19.02
CA GLU A 360 9.71 -10.46 -18.88
C GLU A 360 9.96 -10.96 -17.45
N GLY A 361 8.94 -11.53 -16.82
CA GLY A 361 8.99 -12.00 -15.44
C GLY A 361 8.95 -10.90 -14.36
N GLN A 362 8.95 -9.61 -14.76
CA GLN A 362 8.85 -8.52 -13.81
C GLN A 362 7.40 -8.35 -13.30
N PRO A 363 7.20 -8.19 -11.99
CA PRO A 363 5.91 -7.81 -11.43
C PRO A 363 5.40 -6.50 -12.04
N LYS A 364 4.13 -6.48 -12.46
CA LYS A 364 3.51 -5.29 -13.06
C LYS A 364 3.54 -4.09 -12.12
N ILE A 365 3.30 -4.37 -10.84
CA ILE A 365 3.30 -3.31 -9.82
C ILE A 365 4.68 -2.68 -9.62
N GLU A 366 5.75 -3.43 -9.81
CA GLU A 366 7.11 -2.90 -9.73
C GLU A 366 7.44 -1.99 -10.93
N ALA A 367 7.02 -2.39 -12.13
CA ALA A 367 7.15 -1.55 -13.34
C ALA A 367 6.38 -0.25 -13.17
N TYR A 368 5.17 -0.31 -12.61
CA TYR A 368 4.36 0.86 -12.28
C TYR A 368 5.05 1.78 -11.26
N ALA A 369 5.57 1.22 -10.17
CA ALA A 369 6.28 1.99 -9.16
C ALA A 369 7.53 2.69 -9.74
N LYS A 370 8.30 2.00 -10.58
CA LYS A 370 9.46 2.59 -11.31
C LYS A 370 9.04 3.74 -12.21
N TRP A 371 7.99 3.55 -13.00
CA TRP A 371 7.46 4.59 -13.87
C TRP A 371 6.99 5.81 -13.07
N MET A 372 6.25 5.58 -11.99
CA MET A 372 5.71 6.65 -11.15
C MET A 372 6.81 7.49 -10.53
N THR A 373 7.84 6.87 -9.98
CA THR A 373 8.91 7.53 -9.24
C THR A 373 10.10 7.95 -10.13
N SER A 374 9.99 7.73 -11.44
CA SER A 374 11.02 8.13 -12.40
C SER A 374 11.19 9.65 -12.43
N PRO A 375 12.44 10.15 -12.57
CA PRO A 375 12.69 11.57 -12.81
C PRO A 375 12.01 12.13 -14.08
N GLU A 376 11.71 11.26 -15.05
CA GLU A 376 11.01 11.61 -16.29
C GLU A 376 9.50 11.72 -16.09
N ASN A 377 8.95 11.28 -14.93
CA ASN A 377 7.53 11.46 -14.68
C ASN A 377 7.20 12.94 -14.48
N PRO A 378 6.29 13.51 -15.31
CA PRO A 378 6.10 14.96 -15.36
C PRO A 378 5.39 15.54 -14.13
N THR A 379 4.71 14.72 -13.35
CA THR A 379 3.83 15.16 -12.25
C THR A 379 4.36 14.80 -10.87
N PHE A 380 5.03 13.67 -10.71
CA PHE A 380 5.44 13.15 -9.41
C PHE A 380 6.17 14.17 -8.52
N THR A 381 7.23 14.80 -9.06
CA THR A 381 7.99 15.81 -8.32
C THR A 381 7.17 17.07 -8.08
N LYS A 382 6.39 17.52 -9.09
CA LYS A 382 5.53 18.72 -8.96
C LYS A 382 4.52 18.57 -7.82
N VAL A 383 3.90 17.40 -7.72
CA VAL A 383 2.87 17.15 -6.71
C VAL A 383 3.45 17.19 -5.30
N ILE A 384 4.58 16.55 -5.06
CA ILE A 384 5.18 16.58 -3.71
C ILE A 384 5.67 17.99 -3.33
N VAL A 385 6.28 18.72 -4.26
CA VAL A 385 6.70 20.11 -4.04
C VAL A 385 5.49 20.99 -3.71
N ASN A 386 4.43 20.91 -4.50
CA ASN A 386 3.20 21.65 -4.30
C ASN A 386 2.55 21.34 -2.93
N ARG A 387 2.55 20.08 -2.55
CA ARG A 387 2.00 19.59 -1.28
C ARG A 387 2.81 20.07 -0.08
N LEU A 388 4.15 20.03 -0.15
CA LEU A 388 5.03 20.54 0.89
C LEU A 388 4.97 22.05 1.01
N TRP A 389 4.89 22.75 -0.13
CA TRP A 389 4.70 24.20 -0.16
C TRP A 389 3.42 24.60 0.57
N LYS A 390 2.29 23.96 0.25
CA LYS A 390 1.02 24.18 0.97
C LYS A 390 1.16 23.96 2.47
N ARG A 391 1.85 22.90 2.87
CA ARG A 391 2.07 22.59 4.29
C ARG A 391 2.84 23.70 5.01
N LEU A 392 3.86 24.28 4.37
CA LEU A 392 4.73 25.29 4.97
C LEU A 392 4.14 26.70 4.91
N PHE A 393 3.44 27.02 3.82
CA PHE A 393 2.97 28.38 3.55
C PHE A 393 1.45 28.53 3.62
N GLY A 394 0.70 27.46 3.80
CA GLY A 394 -0.77 27.46 3.94
C GLY A 394 -1.56 27.48 2.63
N LEU A 395 -0.98 28.02 1.54
CA LEU A 395 -1.55 28.01 0.19
C LEU A 395 -0.60 27.28 -0.76
N ALA A 396 -1.11 26.42 -1.62
CA ALA A 396 -0.27 25.72 -2.59
C ALA A 396 0.17 26.63 -3.75
N LEU A 397 1.23 26.26 -4.44
CA LEU A 397 1.62 26.95 -5.69
C LEU A 397 0.54 26.77 -6.76
N ILE A 398 -0.09 25.60 -6.80
CA ILE A 398 -1.22 25.28 -7.68
C ILE A 398 -2.36 24.74 -6.82
N GLU A 399 -3.54 25.32 -6.95
CA GLU A 399 -4.77 24.84 -6.30
C GLU A 399 -5.79 24.36 -7.35
N PRO A 400 -6.54 23.30 -7.10
CA PRO A 400 -6.46 22.37 -5.97
C PRO A 400 -5.13 21.57 -5.97
N PHE A 401 -4.50 21.44 -4.81
CA PHE A 401 -3.14 20.88 -4.71
C PHE A 401 -3.05 19.38 -5.07
N ASP A 402 -4.15 18.67 -5.14
CA ASP A 402 -4.27 17.25 -5.46
C ASP A 402 -5.05 17.00 -6.77
N ASP A 403 -5.20 18.04 -7.59
CA ASP A 403 -5.91 18.00 -8.89
C ASP A 403 -5.26 18.96 -9.88
N LEU A 404 -4.13 18.55 -10.42
CA LEU A 404 -3.36 19.33 -11.39
C LEU A 404 -3.93 19.09 -12.80
N THR A 405 -4.66 20.05 -13.31
CA THR A 405 -5.22 20.02 -14.68
C THR A 405 -4.37 20.88 -15.63
N GLU A 406 -4.64 20.78 -16.93
CA GLU A 406 -3.99 21.66 -17.93
C GLU A 406 -4.35 23.14 -17.75
N GLN A 407 -5.48 23.40 -17.09
CA GLN A 407 -5.95 24.76 -16.79
C GLN A 407 -5.41 25.30 -15.47
N SER A 408 -4.68 24.47 -14.71
CA SER A 408 -4.14 24.88 -13.41
C SER A 408 -3.08 25.97 -13.60
N VAL A 409 -3.26 27.09 -12.91
CA VAL A 409 -2.34 28.23 -12.94
C VAL A 409 -1.61 28.33 -11.60
N SER A 410 -0.31 28.55 -11.65
CA SER A 410 0.47 28.79 -10.43
C SER A 410 0.11 30.14 -9.79
N THR A 411 -0.03 30.15 -8.47
CA THR A 411 -0.24 31.36 -7.66
C THR A 411 1.03 32.18 -7.48
N ASN A 412 2.18 31.61 -7.80
CA ASN A 412 3.49 32.23 -7.78
C ASN A 412 4.26 31.90 -9.07
N PRO A 413 5.23 32.73 -9.47
CA PRO A 413 6.02 32.54 -10.70
C PRO A 413 6.85 31.26 -10.69
#